data_7a6d568dc826690c5f2bdfd807f65e70
#
_entry.id   7a6d568dc826690c5f2bdfd807f65e70
#
_cell.length_a   1.000
_cell.length_b   1.000
_cell.length_c   1.000
_cell.angle_alpha   90.00
_cell.angle_beta   90.00
_cell.angle_gamma   90.00
#
_symmetry.space_group_name_H-M   'P 1'
#
loop_
_entity.id
_entity.type
_entity.pdbx_description
1 polymer ?
#
loop_
_entity_poly.entity_id
_entity_poly.type
_entity_poly.pdbx_seq_one_letter_code
_entity_poly.pdbx_strand_id
1 'polypeptide(L)'
;NKVDDKEFTQKNSVERLINARFEHYSKDPISRNVARSIYGRHMEGSITRFEQFARCAYAHFLNYGLRLTEREESGFTSLDMGNIYHEALERYSKKLDRESTDWFSVTDAKRDELAMEAINEVIDEYAGFGIFDTAESQHSISHMKAVFKQTVWALTTQIRRGSFVPERFEFSFYESLDMANDVTVDIKGRVD
;
A
#
# COMPACT_ATOMS: atom_id res chain seq x y z
N ASN A 1 -47.73 11.98 22.17
CA ASN A 1 -47.53 11.90 20.70
C ASN A 1 -46.07 11.80 20.25
N LYS A 2 -45.06 12.15 21.07
CA LYS A 2 -43.63 11.95 20.73
C LYS A 2 -43.06 10.57 21.10
N VAL A 3 -43.78 9.82 21.93
CA VAL A 3 -43.39 8.48 22.38
C VAL A 3 -43.77 7.44 21.28
N ASP A 4 -44.95 7.60 20.70
CA ASP A 4 -45.48 6.74 19.65
C ASP A 4 -44.61 6.74 18.36
N ASP A 5 -44.08 7.92 17.98
CA ASP A 5 -43.24 8.03 16.77
C ASP A 5 -41.89 7.33 16.93
N LYS A 6 -41.28 7.34 18.12
CA LYS A 6 -40.03 6.65 18.39
C LYS A 6 -40.20 5.13 18.39
N GLU A 7 -41.28 4.65 19.01
CA GLU A 7 -41.60 3.22 19.10
C GLU A 7 -41.93 2.63 17.71
N PHE A 8 -42.70 3.39 16.90
CA PHE A 8 -43.00 3.02 15.52
C PHE A 8 -41.76 3.00 14.63
N THR A 9 -40.85 3.97 14.77
CA THR A 9 -39.59 4.04 14.03
C THR A 9 -38.65 2.89 14.40
N GLN A 10 -38.60 2.53 15.69
CA GLN A 10 -37.75 1.45 16.19
C GLN A 10 -38.25 0.07 15.76
N LYS A 11 -39.59 -0.15 15.74
CA LYS A 11 -40.21 -1.37 15.27
C LYS A 11 -39.95 -1.57 13.77
N ASN A 12 -40.10 -0.55 12.94
CA ASN A 12 -39.79 -0.59 11.51
C ASN A 12 -38.31 -0.88 11.26
N SER A 13 -37.41 -0.37 12.08
CA SER A 13 -35.98 -0.64 11.95
C SER A 13 -35.63 -2.10 12.28
N VAL A 14 -36.26 -2.66 13.31
CA VAL A 14 -36.07 -4.07 13.68
C VAL A 14 -36.66 -5.01 12.61
N GLU A 15 -37.86 -4.73 12.12
CA GLU A 15 -38.45 -5.50 11.01
C GLU A 15 -37.60 -5.47 9.74
N ARG A 16 -37.03 -4.32 9.38
CA ARG A 16 -36.12 -4.20 8.24
C ARG A 16 -34.84 -5.03 8.44
N LEU A 17 -34.27 -5.05 9.64
CA LEU A 17 -33.11 -5.87 9.96
C LEU A 17 -33.42 -7.38 9.91
N ILE A 18 -34.59 -7.79 10.41
CA ILE A 18 -35.05 -9.18 10.34
C ILE A 18 -35.26 -9.59 8.88
N ASN A 19 -35.93 -8.76 8.09
CA ASN A 19 -36.19 -9.04 6.68
C ASN A 19 -34.87 -9.10 5.87
N ALA A 20 -33.93 -8.19 6.12
CA ALA A 20 -32.62 -8.19 5.49
C ALA A 20 -31.83 -9.50 5.75
N ARG A 21 -32.04 -10.16 6.89
CA ARG A 21 -31.42 -11.47 7.19
C ARG A 21 -31.97 -12.59 6.29
N PHE A 22 -33.20 -12.48 5.83
CA PHE A 22 -33.89 -13.50 5.03
C PHE A 22 -34.00 -13.12 3.55
N GLU A 23 -33.58 -11.90 3.18
CA GLU A 23 -33.46 -11.55 1.76
C GLU A 23 -32.36 -12.39 1.11
N HIS A 24 -32.74 -13.15 0.10
CA HIS A 24 -31.76 -13.84 -0.73
C HIS A 24 -30.99 -12.82 -1.56
N TYR A 25 -29.69 -12.86 -1.39
CA TYR A 25 -28.76 -12.00 -2.11
C TYR A 25 -28.97 -12.19 -3.61
N SER A 26 -29.51 -11.18 -4.29
CA SER A 26 -29.53 -11.15 -5.74
C SER A 26 -28.09 -11.01 -6.23
N LYS A 27 -27.65 -11.96 -7.07
CA LYS A 27 -26.33 -11.89 -7.75
C LYS A 27 -26.40 -11.06 -9.03
N ASP A 28 -27.43 -10.22 -9.18
CA ASP A 28 -27.61 -9.42 -10.37
C ASP A 28 -26.46 -8.41 -10.51
N PRO A 29 -25.86 -8.32 -11.68
CA PRO A 29 -24.82 -7.33 -11.92
C PRO A 29 -25.44 -5.92 -11.89
N ILE A 30 -24.66 -4.96 -11.41
CA ILE A 30 -25.06 -3.54 -11.51
C ILE A 30 -25.27 -3.18 -12.99
N SER A 31 -26.30 -2.36 -13.26
CA SER A 31 -26.60 -1.96 -14.62
C SER A 31 -25.41 -1.18 -15.24
N ARG A 32 -25.27 -1.27 -16.57
CA ARG A 32 -24.23 -0.55 -17.31
C ARG A 32 -24.25 0.97 -17.03
N ASN A 33 -25.44 1.55 -16.88
CA ASN A 33 -25.57 2.99 -16.60
C ASN A 33 -25.04 3.33 -15.20
N VAL A 34 -25.35 2.52 -14.20
CA VAL A 34 -24.83 2.68 -12.84
C VAL A 34 -23.30 2.48 -12.83
N ALA A 35 -22.79 1.45 -13.48
CA ALA A 35 -21.35 1.24 -13.58
C ALA A 35 -20.63 2.43 -14.24
N ARG A 36 -21.19 2.97 -15.33
CA ARG A 36 -20.65 4.19 -15.98
C ARG A 36 -20.71 5.44 -15.11
N SER A 37 -21.75 5.56 -14.30
CA SER A 37 -21.86 6.69 -13.35
C SER A 37 -20.80 6.60 -12.25
N ILE A 38 -20.44 5.40 -11.80
CA ILE A 38 -19.48 5.17 -10.71
C ILE A 38 -18.03 5.24 -11.24
N TYR A 39 -17.74 4.57 -12.34
CA TYR A 39 -16.37 4.38 -12.83
C TYR A 39 -15.99 5.29 -14.01
N GLY A 40 -16.97 5.93 -14.65
CA GLY A 40 -16.74 6.76 -15.84
C GLY A 40 -16.43 5.93 -17.10
N ARG A 41 -15.86 6.58 -18.10
CA ARG A 41 -15.32 5.97 -19.34
C ARG A 41 -13.81 5.86 -19.33
N HIS A 42 -13.16 6.62 -18.48
CA HIS A 42 -11.73 6.59 -18.26
C HIS A 42 -11.48 6.12 -16.82
N MET A 43 -10.72 5.05 -16.68
CA MET A 43 -10.47 4.44 -15.39
C MET A 43 -8.96 4.28 -15.17
N GLU A 44 -8.47 4.89 -14.11
CA GLU A 44 -7.11 4.64 -13.62
C GLU A 44 -7.12 3.49 -12.62
N GLY A 45 -6.15 2.59 -12.72
CA GLY A 45 -6.03 1.46 -11.82
C GLY A 45 -4.60 0.97 -11.64
N SER A 46 -4.34 0.37 -10.49
CA SER A 46 -3.14 -0.42 -10.24
C SER A 46 -3.40 -1.89 -10.57
N ILE A 47 -2.35 -2.68 -10.75
CA ILE A 47 -2.46 -4.14 -10.90
C ILE A 47 -3.24 -4.73 -9.72
N THR A 48 -2.94 -4.32 -8.50
CA THR A 48 -3.66 -4.75 -7.27
C THR A 48 -5.17 -4.49 -7.34
N ARG A 49 -5.59 -3.38 -7.93
CA ARG A 49 -7.01 -3.07 -8.13
C ARG A 49 -7.68 -4.09 -9.06
N PHE A 50 -7.02 -4.48 -10.14
CA PHE A 50 -7.55 -5.48 -11.07
C PHE A 50 -7.52 -6.89 -10.47
N GLU A 51 -6.49 -7.24 -9.73
CA GLU A 51 -6.44 -8.50 -8.99
C GLU A 51 -7.56 -8.59 -7.95
N GLN A 52 -7.86 -7.50 -7.25
CA GLN A 52 -8.99 -7.46 -6.32
C GLN A 52 -10.33 -7.67 -7.04
N PHE A 53 -10.51 -7.05 -8.21
CA PHE A 53 -11.71 -7.29 -9.02
C PHE A 53 -11.84 -8.75 -9.45
N ALA A 54 -10.74 -9.35 -9.91
CA ALA A 54 -10.72 -10.76 -10.33
C ALA A 54 -11.02 -11.71 -9.15
N ARG A 55 -10.53 -11.37 -7.96
CA ARG A 55 -10.77 -12.16 -6.74
C ARG A 55 -12.19 -12.01 -6.21
N CYS A 56 -12.70 -10.78 -6.14
CA CYS A 56 -14.02 -10.48 -5.64
C CYS A 56 -14.53 -9.12 -6.18
N ALA A 57 -15.38 -9.15 -7.18
CA ALA A 57 -15.96 -7.94 -7.78
C ALA A 57 -16.76 -7.10 -6.76
N TYR A 58 -17.37 -7.73 -5.75
CA TYR A 58 -18.09 -7.02 -4.69
C TYR A 58 -17.14 -6.24 -3.78
N ALA A 59 -16.04 -6.85 -3.33
CA ALA A 59 -15.02 -6.15 -2.55
C ALA A 59 -14.40 -4.98 -3.34
N HIS A 60 -14.15 -5.18 -4.65
CA HIS A 60 -13.71 -4.11 -5.53
C HIS A 60 -14.74 -2.97 -5.61
N PHE A 61 -16.03 -3.30 -5.72
CA PHE A 61 -17.11 -2.30 -5.74
C PHE A 61 -17.15 -1.49 -4.43
N LEU A 62 -17.04 -2.14 -3.27
CA LEU A 62 -17.01 -1.45 -1.98
C LEU A 62 -15.82 -0.47 -1.88
N ASN A 63 -14.62 -0.93 -2.23
CA ASN A 63 -13.39 -0.15 -2.07
C ASN A 63 -13.23 0.94 -3.14
N TYR A 64 -13.47 0.62 -4.41
CA TYR A 64 -13.20 1.53 -5.54
C TYR A 64 -14.44 2.18 -6.14
N GLY A 65 -15.60 1.57 -5.99
CA GLY A 65 -16.89 2.14 -6.40
C GLY A 65 -17.46 3.06 -5.34
N LEU A 66 -17.69 2.55 -4.15
CA LEU A 66 -18.23 3.31 -3.02
C LEU A 66 -17.15 4.03 -2.22
N ARG A 67 -15.88 3.69 -2.42
CA ARG A 67 -14.71 4.27 -1.72
C ARG A 67 -14.84 4.17 -0.20
N LEU A 68 -15.32 3.03 0.27
CA LEU A 68 -15.38 2.75 1.69
C LEU A 68 -13.95 2.55 2.21
N THR A 69 -13.59 3.33 3.21
CA THR A 69 -12.32 3.22 3.91
C THR A 69 -12.57 2.81 5.35
N GLU A 70 -11.73 1.93 5.88
CA GLU A 70 -11.70 1.70 7.31
C GLU A 70 -11.27 2.98 8.03
N ARG A 71 -11.75 3.17 9.25
CA ARG A 71 -11.31 4.29 10.08
C ARG A 71 -9.82 4.08 10.39
N GLU A 72 -8.99 5.04 9.99
CA GLU A 72 -7.57 5.02 10.30
C GLU A 72 -7.38 5.04 11.82
N GLU A 73 -6.78 4.00 12.37
CA GLU A 73 -6.24 4.04 13.72
C GLU A 73 -4.92 4.83 13.66
N SER A 74 -4.87 5.92 14.38
CA SER A 74 -3.66 6.74 14.48
C SER A 74 -2.57 5.95 15.19
N GLY A 75 -1.50 5.58 14.49
CA GLY A 75 -0.36 4.84 15.04
C GLY A 75 0.59 4.36 13.95
N PHE A 76 1.78 3.97 14.36
CA PHE A 76 2.78 3.37 13.48
C PHE A 76 2.35 1.96 13.06
N THR A 77 2.16 1.75 11.77
CA THR A 77 1.63 0.49 11.21
C THR A 77 2.73 -0.36 10.57
N SER A 78 2.41 -1.63 10.31
CA SER A 78 3.30 -2.51 9.54
C SER A 78 3.51 -2.03 8.10
N LEU A 79 2.55 -1.28 7.54
CA LEU A 79 2.67 -0.69 6.21
C LEU A 79 3.70 0.45 6.21
N ASP A 80 3.69 1.31 7.24
CA ASP A 80 4.67 2.38 7.39
C ASP A 80 6.08 1.80 7.53
N MET A 81 6.23 0.72 8.28
CA MET A 81 7.49 -0.01 8.41
C MET A 81 7.99 -0.53 7.05
N GLY A 82 7.10 -1.11 6.24
CA GLY A 82 7.41 -1.55 4.89
C GLY A 82 7.90 -0.39 4.02
N ASN A 83 7.17 0.71 3.99
CA ASN A 83 7.53 1.90 3.22
C ASN A 83 8.90 2.47 3.62
N ILE A 84 9.20 2.54 4.92
CA ILE A 84 10.51 2.98 5.43
C ILE A 84 11.64 2.08 4.93
N TYR A 85 11.45 0.76 4.94
CA TYR A 85 12.49 -0.15 4.44
C TYR A 85 12.73 -0.02 2.94
N HIS A 86 11.67 0.07 2.13
CA HIS A 86 11.79 0.29 0.69
C HIS A 86 12.51 1.59 0.39
N GLU A 87 12.12 2.68 1.01
CA GLU A 87 12.73 3.98 0.82
C GLU A 87 14.20 4.02 1.28
N ALA A 88 14.50 3.36 2.40
CA ALA A 88 15.87 3.27 2.88
C ALA A 88 16.77 2.43 1.95
N LEU A 89 16.26 1.35 1.35
CA LEU A 89 16.99 0.56 0.35
C LEU A 89 17.26 1.37 -0.93
N GLU A 90 16.28 2.11 -1.40
CA GLU A 90 16.44 3.02 -2.54
C GLU A 90 17.53 4.07 -2.27
N ARG A 91 17.50 4.70 -1.08
CA ARG A 91 18.52 5.69 -0.66
C ARG A 91 19.90 5.07 -0.53
N TYR A 92 19.97 3.88 0.05
CA TYR A 92 21.24 3.14 0.15
C TYR A 92 21.83 2.89 -1.23
N SER A 93 21.05 2.43 -2.19
CA SER A 93 21.49 2.19 -3.57
C SER A 93 21.99 3.48 -4.25
N LYS A 94 21.24 4.59 -4.08
CA LYS A 94 21.67 5.91 -4.59
C LYS A 94 22.96 6.42 -3.92
N LYS A 95 23.19 6.07 -2.64
CA LYS A 95 24.43 6.42 -1.95
C LYS A 95 25.61 5.62 -2.48
N LEU A 96 25.45 4.34 -2.81
CA LEU A 96 26.49 3.54 -3.48
C LEU A 96 26.92 4.19 -4.79
N ASP A 97 25.97 4.59 -5.63
CA ASP A 97 26.26 5.26 -6.91
C ASP A 97 27.03 6.56 -6.71
N ARG A 98 26.65 7.39 -5.72
CA ARG A 98 27.31 8.67 -5.42
C ARG A 98 28.75 8.47 -4.92
N GLU A 99 29.01 7.42 -4.18
CA GLU A 99 30.34 7.07 -3.68
C GLU A 99 31.19 6.35 -4.74
N SER A 100 30.70 6.22 -5.98
CA SER A 100 31.37 5.50 -7.07
C SER A 100 31.72 4.06 -6.69
N THR A 101 30.89 3.42 -5.91
CA THR A 101 30.98 2.02 -5.50
C THR A 101 29.71 1.27 -5.87
N ASP A 102 29.74 -0.03 -5.79
CA ASP A 102 28.60 -0.89 -6.12
C ASP A 102 28.42 -2.00 -5.07
N TRP A 103 27.36 -2.78 -5.24
CA TRP A 103 27.01 -3.89 -4.35
C TRP A 103 28.09 -4.98 -4.26
N PHE A 104 28.96 -5.10 -5.27
CA PHE A 104 30.04 -6.09 -5.31
C PHE A 104 31.32 -5.60 -4.63
N SER A 105 31.68 -4.34 -4.84
CA SER A 105 32.94 -3.74 -4.43
C SER A 105 32.91 -3.05 -3.07
N VAL A 106 31.73 -2.67 -2.57
CA VAL A 106 31.60 -1.96 -1.29
C VAL A 106 32.21 -2.77 -0.14
N THR A 107 33.06 -2.13 0.68
CA THR A 107 33.62 -2.79 1.87
C THR A 107 32.54 -2.97 2.94
N ASP A 108 32.71 -3.95 3.83
CA ASP A 108 31.72 -4.24 4.87
C ASP A 108 31.49 -3.05 5.82
N ALA A 109 32.58 -2.33 6.16
CA ALA A 109 32.49 -1.12 6.99
C ALA A 109 31.69 -0.01 6.28
N LYS A 110 31.97 0.24 5.00
CA LYS A 110 31.28 1.28 4.23
C LYS A 110 29.82 0.90 3.94
N ARG A 111 29.55 -0.37 3.67
CA ARG A 111 28.18 -0.90 3.55
C ARG A 111 27.35 -0.58 4.81
N ASP A 112 27.90 -0.91 5.97
CA ASP A 112 27.21 -0.72 7.25
C ASP A 112 27.00 0.77 7.57
N GLU A 113 28.00 1.62 7.27
CA GLU A 113 27.90 3.07 7.39
C GLU A 113 26.79 3.64 6.53
N LEU A 114 26.83 3.39 5.22
CA LEU A 114 25.83 3.89 4.27
C LEU A 114 24.42 3.35 4.55
N ALA A 115 24.30 2.11 5.01
CA ALA A 115 23.02 1.54 5.41
C ALA A 115 22.44 2.29 6.62
N MET A 116 23.26 2.57 7.63
CA MET A 116 22.82 3.31 8.82
C MET A 116 22.46 4.76 8.50
N GLU A 117 23.21 5.41 7.62
CA GLU A 117 22.85 6.75 7.13
C GLU A 117 21.50 6.75 6.40
N ALA A 118 21.32 5.82 5.47
CA ALA A 118 20.09 5.75 4.68
C ALA A 118 18.84 5.56 5.54
N ILE A 119 18.88 4.60 6.48
CA ILE A 119 17.73 4.35 7.36
C ILE A 119 17.48 5.50 8.35
N ASN A 120 18.54 6.17 8.84
CA ASN A 120 18.38 7.30 9.74
C ASN A 120 17.71 8.48 9.02
N GLU A 121 18.13 8.82 7.81
CA GLU A 121 17.53 9.90 7.02
C GLU A 121 16.02 9.67 6.81
N VAL A 122 15.60 8.44 6.48
CA VAL A 122 14.19 8.13 6.29
C VAL A 122 13.42 8.22 7.62
N ILE A 123 13.96 7.65 8.69
CA ILE A 123 13.32 7.71 10.02
C ILE A 123 13.16 9.16 10.49
N ASP A 124 14.16 10.01 10.28
CA ASP A 124 14.12 11.42 10.68
C ASP A 124 13.04 12.20 9.91
N GLU A 125 12.83 11.88 8.63
CA GLU A 125 11.71 12.45 7.83
C GLU A 125 10.35 12.00 8.37
N TYR A 126 10.18 10.71 8.67
CA TYR A 126 8.94 10.18 9.25
C TYR A 126 8.71 10.70 10.68
N ALA A 127 9.76 10.94 11.47
CA ALA A 127 9.66 11.53 12.80
C ALA A 127 9.08 12.94 12.76
N GLY A 128 9.33 13.71 11.71
CA GLY A 128 8.73 15.03 11.50
C GLY A 128 7.20 15.03 11.45
N PHE A 129 6.58 13.89 11.25
CA PHE A 129 5.11 13.71 11.27
C PHE A 129 4.55 13.29 12.65
N GLY A 130 5.37 13.25 13.72
CA GLY A 130 4.94 12.92 15.07
C GLY A 130 4.62 11.43 15.31
N ILE A 131 5.07 10.55 14.41
CA ILE A 131 4.75 9.11 14.45
C ILE A 131 5.53 8.38 15.54
N PHE A 132 6.64 8.94 16.03
CA PHE A 132 7.63 8.27 16.90
C PHE A 132 7.77 8.86 18.31
N ASP A 133 6.74 9.51 18.83
CA ASP A 133 6.83 10.26 20.11
C ASP A 133 6.70 9.38 21.38
N THR A 134 6.47 8.06 21.23
CA THR A 134 6.29 7.15 22.36
C THR A 134 7.55 6.32 22.65
N ALA A 135 7.71 5.86 23.90
CA ALA A 135 8.83 4.96 24.28
C ALA A 135 8.78 3.64 23.48
N GLU A 136 7.58 3.15 23.15
CA GLU A 136 7.38 1.95 22.35
C GLU A 136 7.86 2.14 20.90
N SER A 137 7.59 3.31 20.32
CA SER A 137 8.09 3.64 18.98
C SER A 137 9.61 3.79 18.92
N GLN A 138 10.26 4.29 19.98
CA GLN A 138 11.72 4.36 20.07
C GLN A 138 12.37 2.97 20.10
N HIS A 139 11.73 1.99 20.78
CA HIS A 139 12.19 0.61 20.75
C HIS A 139 12.05 0.02 19.35
N SER A 140 10.92 0.25 18.70
CA SER A 140 10.65 -0.18 17.33
C SER A 140 11.67 0.39 16.33
N ILE A 141 12.01 1.67 16.43
CA ILE A 141 13.07 2.30 15.62
C ILE A 141 14.41 1.58 15.77
N SER A 142 14.82 1.29 17.01
CA SER A 142 16.09 0.60 17.26
C SER A 142 16.11 -0.79 16.63
N HIS A 143 14.99 -1.49 16.71
CA HIS A 143 14.83 -2.80 16.07
C HIS A 143 14.85 -2.68 14.54
N MET A 144 14.15 -1.71 13.97
CA MET A 144 14.14 -1.46 12.52
C MET A 144 15.54 -1.20 11.96
N LYS A 145 16.34 -0.38 12.64
CA LYS A 145 17.72 -0.09 12.24
C LYS A 145 18.57 -1.37 12.21
N ALA A 146 18.41 -2.23 13.24
CA ALA A 146 19.14 -3.49 13.31
C ALA A 146 18.72 -4.46 12.18
N VAL A 147 17.41 -4.59 11.93
CA VAL A 147 16.88 -5.42 10.86
C VAL A 147 17.32 -4.90 9.50
N PHE A 148 17.26 -3.59 9.26
CA PHE A 148 17.68 -2.99 8.00
C PHE A 148 19.16 -3.27 7.69
N LYS A 149 20.03 -3.10 8.69
CA LYS A 149 21.46 -3.43 8.55
C LYS A 149 21.69 -4.89 8.16
N GLN A 150 20.94 -5.82 8.79
CA GLN A 150 21.00 -7.25 8.44
C GLN A 150 20.47 -7.51 7.02
N THR A 151 19.40 -6.82 6.62
CA THR A 151 18.85 -6.93 5.27
C THR A 151 19.85 -6.50 4.21
N VAL A 152 20.50 -5.35 4.39
CA VAL A 152 21.53 -4.87 3.46
C VAL A 152 22.71 -5.82 3.40
N TRP A 153 23.14 -6.38 4.54
CA TRP A 153 24.19 -7.41 4.58
C TRP A 153 23.77 -8.67 3.79
N ALA A 154 22.56 -9.14 4.01
CA ALA A 154 22.05 -10.35 3.34
C ALA A 154 21.96 -10.15 1.82
N LEU A 155 21.39 -9.02 1.37
CA LEU A 155 21.29 -8.65 -0.04
C LEU A 155 22.67 -8.53 -0.69
N THR A 156 23.60 -7.82 -0.05
CA THR A 156 24.99 -7.69 -0.53
C THR A 156 25.66 -9.06 -0.67
N THR A 157 25.45 -9.93 0.32
CA THR A 157 26.01 -11.28 0.30
C THR A 157 25.41 -12.13 -0.82
N GLN A 158 24.10 -12.01 -1.05
CA GLN A 158 23.40 -12.73 -2.11
C GLN A 158 23.84 -12.25 -3.50
N ILE A 159 23.91 -10.93 -3.70
CA ILE A 159 24.36 -10.33 -4.97
C ILE A 159 25.78 -10.77 -5.29
N ARG A 160 26.72 -10.73 -4.32
CA ARG A 160 28.12 -11.15 -4.51
C ARG A 160 28.28 -12.62 -4.83
N ARG A 161 27.34 -13.49 -4.44
CA ARG A 161 27.34 -14.94 -4.75
C ARG A 161 26.72 -15.26 -6.10
N GLY A 162 25.97 -14.33 -6.67
CA GLY A 162 25.30 -14.47 -7.96
C GLY A 162 25.99 -13.68 -9.06
N SER A 163 25.37 -13.73 -10.24
CA SER A 163 25.72 -12.89 -11.40
C SER A 163 24.64 -11.82 -11.69
N PHE A 164 23.71 -11.65 -10.76
CA PHE A 164 22.66 -10.64 -10.88
C PHE A 164 23.22 -9.26 -10.54
N VAL A 165 23.01 -8.31 -11.44
CA VAL A 165 23.38 -6.90 -11.24
C VAL A 165 22.12 -6.09 -11.07
N PRO A 166 21.86 -5.46 -9.92
CA PRO A 166 20.74 -4.56 -9.76
C PRO A 166 20.86 -3.38 -10.74
N GLU A 167 19.86 -3.19 -11.59
CA GLU A 167 19.88 -2.14 -12.63
C GLU A 167 18.96 -0.98 -12.28
N ARG A 168 17.79 -1.27 -11.70
CA ARG A 168 16.79 -0.28 -11.32
C ARG A 168 16.16 -0.64 -10.00
N PHE A 169 15.83 0.40 -9.22
CA PHE A 169 15.14 0.31 -7.94
C PHE A 169 13.85 1.12 -8.03
N GLU A 170 12.75 0.57 -7.50
CA GLU A 170 11.47 1.26 -7.41
C GLU A 170 11.01 1.82 -8.79
N PHE A 171 11.10 0.98 -9.83
CA PHE A 171 10.76 1.38 -11.19
C PHE A 171 9.26 1.56 -11.37
N SER A 172 8.84 2.79 -11.66
CA SER A 172 7.45 3.11 -11.97
C SER A 172 7.15 2.89 -13.44
N PHE A 173 6.01 2.27 -13.74
CA PHE A 173 5.53 2.10 -15.11
C PHE A 173 4.10 2.63 -15.25
N TYR A 174 3.77 3.00 -16.47
CA TYR A 174 2.46 3.48 -16.89
C TYR A 174 2.14 2.92 -18.27
N GLU A 175 0.96 2.34 -18.42
CA GLU A 175 0.46 1.79 -19.68
C GLU A 175 -1.00 2.17 -19.85
N SER A 176 -1.38 2.60 -21.06
CA SER A 176 -2.77 2.95 -21.40
C SER A 176 -3.33 1.95 -22.38
N LEU A 177 -4.47 1.37 -22.05
CA LEU A 177 -5.17 0.36 -22.85
C LEU A 177 -6.53 0.87 -23.29
N ASP A 178 -6.76 0.88 -24.60
CA ASP A 178 -8.07 1.14 -25.17
C ASP A 178 -8.92 -0.13 -25.17
N MET A 179 -10.02 -0.08 -24.47
CA MET A 179 -10.96 -1.18 -24.33
C MET A 179 -12.16 -0.97 -25.26
N ALA A 180 -12.98 -2.00 -25.45
CA ALA A 180 -14.20 -1.89 -26.23
C ALA A 180 -15.18 -0.84 -25.64
N ASN A 181 -16.03 -0.24 -26.48
CA ASN A 181 -17.06 0.74 -26.12
C ASN A 181 -16.55 2.10 -25.58
N ASP A 182 -15.49 2.63 -26.15
CA ASP A 182 -14.88 3.92 -25.78
C ASP A 182 -14.50 4.00 -24.30
N VAL A 183 -13.95 2.93 -23.77
CA VAL A 183 -13.42 2.87 -22.41
C VAL A 183 -11.91 2.79 -22.50
N THR A 184 -11.21 3.70 -21.81
CA THR A 184 -9.75 3.67 -21.66
C THR A 184 -9.40 3.29 -20.23
N VAL A 185 -8.42 2.42 -20.08
CA VAL A 185 -7.91 1.96 -18.79
C VAL A 185 -6.42 2.27 -18.71
N ASP A 186 -6.05 3.11 -17.78
CA ASP A 186 -4.66 3.42 -17.47
C ASP A 186 -4.18 2.54 -16.30
N ILE A 187 -3.14 1.78 -16.57
CA ILE A 187 -2.49 0.91 -15.58
C ILE A 187 -1.21 1.58 -15.13
N LYS A 188 -1.11 1.80 -13.84
CA LYS A 188 0.10 2.30 -13.21
C LYS A 188 0.57 1.34 -12.12
N GLY A 189 1.85 1.21 -11.99
CA GLY A 189 2.45 0.37 -10.98
C GLY A 189 3.89 0.76 -10.69
N ARG A 190 4.43 0.12 -9.65
CA ARG A 190 5.83 0.25 -9.24
C ARG A 190 6.36 -1.16 -9.04
N VAL A 191 7.57 -1.40 -9.50
CA VAL A 191 8.29 -2.66 -9.34
C VAL A 191 9.46 -2.39 -8.42
N ASP A 192 9.54 -3.16 -7.35
CA ASP A 192 10.60 -3.10 -6.33
C ASP A 192 11.91 -3.74 -6.81
#